data_b4084ed307c6712287c908d107237dcd
#
_entry.id   b4084ed307c6712287c908d107237dcd
#
_cell.length_a   1.000
_cell.length_b   1.000
_cell.length_c   1.000
_cell.angle_alpha   90.00
_cell.angle_beta   90.00
_cell.angle_gamma   90.00
#
_symmetry.space_group_name_H-M   'P 1'
#
loop_
_entity.id
_entity.type
_entity.pdbx_description
1 polymer ?
#
loop_
_entity_poly.entity_id
_entity_poly.type
_entity_poly.pdbx_seq_one_letter_code
_entity_poly.pdbx_strand_id
1 'polypeptide(L)'
;MLKEAICTGVTIEEARARAVAELAAPEDVEVKIEVLEMPVKKTFGLFGGAPAKVRASYEESPAGKAIDYLTRVLDGMGIPDVTVKEIQEDGHYRLDLECGENHGAIIGRRGETLDALQYLTSLVANRGTEEYIRVSLNAVSYTHLTLPT
;
A
#
# COMPACT_ATOMS: atom_id res chain seq x y z
N MET A 1 -5.60 -8.79 0.07
CA MET A 1 -4.87 -9.83 0.84
C MET A 1 -4.64 -9.32 2.26
N LEU A 2 -5.03 -10.09 3.23
CA LEU A 2 -4.84 -9.70 4.63
C LEU A 2 -3.36 -9.85 5.01
N LYS A 3 -2.77 -8.79 5.48
CA LYS A 3 -1.44 -8.82 6.09
C LYS A 3 -1.59 -8.65 7.59
N GLU A 4 -0.89 -9.46 8.35
CA GLU A 4 -0.97 -9.42 9.81
C GLU A 4 0.40 -9.61 10.45
N ALA A 5 0.57 -9.01 11.60
CA ALA A 5 1.72 -9.20 12.47
C ALA A 5 1.24 -9.41 13.90
N ILE A 6 1.79 -10.41 14.56
CA ILE A 6 1.43 -10.75 15.94
C ILE A 6 2.67 -10.57 16.80
N CYS A 7 2.57 -9.69 17.78
CA CYS A 7 3.67 -9.42 18.69
C CYS A 7 3.22 -9.49 20.14
N THR A 8 4.18 -9.74 21.00
CA THR A 8 3.99 -9.79 22.46
C THR A 8 4.72 -8.63 23.12
N GLY A 9 4.28 -8.24 24.28
CA GLY A 9 4.92 -7.20 25.09
C GLY A 9 4.49 -7.29 26.53
N VAL A 10 5.18 -6.59 27.40
CA VAL A 10 4.86 -6.54 28.84
C VAL A 10 3.50 -5.85 29.04
N THR A 11 3.19 -4.87 28.19
CA THR A 11 1.92 -4.16 28.18
C THR A 11 1.26 -4.28 26.81
N ILE A 12 -0.05 -4.03 26.77
CA ILE A 12 -0.80 -3.98 25.49
C ILE A 12 -0.21 -2.92 24.56
N GLU A 13 0.17 -1.77 25.11
CA GLU A 13 0.75 -0.68 24.34
C GLU A 13 2.08 -1.06 23.68
N GLU A 14 2.94 -1.77 24.42
CA GLU A 14 4.21 -2.25 23.90
C GLU A 14 4.00 -3.30 22.80
N ALA A 15 3.11 -4.27 23.03
CA ALA A 15 2.79 -5.29 22.06
C ALA A 15 2.20 -4.68 20.78
N ARG A 16 1.32 -3.70 20.93
CA ARG A 16 0.74 -2.95 19.82
C ARG A 16 1.80 -2.22 19.01
N ALA A 17 2.68 -1.48 19.69
CA ALA A 17 3.75 -0.74 19.02
C ALA A 17 4.66 -1.66 18.22
N ARG A 18 5.02 -2.81 18.76
CA ARG A 18 5.82 -3.81 18.07
C ARG A 18 5.11 -4.41 16.88
N ALA A 19 3.84 -4.75 17.03
CA ALA A 19 3.04 -5.32 15.94
C ALA A 19 2.87 -4.34 14.78
N VAL A 20 2.60 -3.07 15.07
CA VAL A 20 2.48 -2.02 14.06
C VAL A 20 3.82 -1.80 13.34
N ALA A 21 4.92 -1.78 14.07
CA ALA A 21 6.26 -1.61 13.50
C ALA A 21 6.64 -2.79 12.60
N GLU A 22 6.36 -4.02 13.03
CA GLU A 22 6.65 -5.22 12.24
C GLU A 22 5.78 -5.32 10.99
N LEU A 23 4.52 -4.91 11.10
CA LEU A 23 3.58 -4.92 9.98
C LEU A 23 3.98 -3.95 8.87
N ALA A 24 4.64 -2.84 9.23
CA ALA A 24 5.11 -1.80 8.30
C ALA A 24 4.03 -1.39 7.29
N ALA A 25 2.82 -1.16 7.79
CA ALA A 25 1.68 -0.76 6.97
C ALA A 25 1.91 0.62 6.37
N PRO A 26 1.42 0.88 5.15
CA PRO A 26 1.42 2.22 4.56
C PRO A 26 0.64 3.21 5.43
N GLU A 27 1.05 4.48 5.38
CA GLU A 27 0.44 5.54 6.22
C GLU A 27 -1.04 5.78 5.94
N ASP A 28 -1.46 5.50 4.72
CA ASP A 28 -2.83 5.73 4.24
C ASP A 28 -3.78 4.55 4.50
N VAL A 29 -3.30 3.49 5.16
CA VAL A 29 -4.09 2.29 5.39
C VAL A 29 -4.51 2.19 6.85
N GLU A 30 -5.77 1.87 7.07
CA GLU A 30 -6.29 1.65 8.41
C GLU A 30 -5.83 0.30 8.95
N VAL A 31 -5.07 0.34 10.04
CA VAL A 31 -4.60 -0.85 10.72
C VAL A 31 -5.58 -1.25 11.81
N LYS A 32 -6.06 -2.47 11.73
CA LYS A 32 -6.93 -3.04 12.77
C LYS A 32 -6.06 -3.66 13.86
N ILE A 33 -6.38 -3.35 15.10
CA ILE A 33 -5.68 -3.88 16.27
C ILE A 33 -6.62 -4.78 17.05
N GLU A 34 -6.19 -5.99 17.30
CA GLU A 34 -6.92 -6.97 18.09
C GLU A 34 -6.04 -7.48 19.23
N VAL A 35 -6.55 -7.41 20.45
CA VAL A 35 -5.84 -7.96 21.61
C VAL A 35 -6.18 -9.43 21.72
N LEU A 36 -5.20 -10.31 21.51
CA LEU A 36 -5.38 -11.76 21.55
C LEU A 36 -5.28 -12.29 22.97
N GLU A 37 -4.32 -11.76 23.74
CA GLU A 37 -4.13 -12.16 25.12
C GLU A 37 -3.84 -10.92 25.98
N MET A 38 -4.52 -10.83 27.11
CA MET A 38 -4.30 -9.76 28.08
C MET A 38 -3.05 -10.05 28.90
N PRO A 39 -2.29 -9.01 29.28
CA PRO A 39 -1.14 -9.22 30.14
C PRO A 39 -1.60 -9.65 31.53
N VAL A 40 -0.96 -10.66 32.10
CA VAL A 40 -1.19 -11.12 33.46
C VAL A 40 -0.02 -10.69 34.33
N LYS A 41 -0.31 -9.92 35.35
CA LYS A 41 0.73 -9.47 36.31
C LYS A 41 1.22 -10.65 37.14
N LYS A 42 2.52 -10.63 37.46
CA LYS A 42 3.08 -11.55 38.44
C LYS A 42 2.40 -11.35 39.81
N THR A 43 1.83 -12.40 40.33
CA THR A 43 1.22 -12.37 41.65
C THR A 43 2.19 -13.03 42.64
N PHE A 44 2.63 -12.30 43.67
CA PHE A 44 3.52 -12.79 44.71
C PHE A 44 4.88 -13.37 44.26
N GLY A 45 5.32 -13.10 43.03
CA GLY A 45 6.59 -13.60 42.50
C GLY A 45 6.67 -15.11 42.29
N LEU A 46 5.57 -15.83 42.51
CA LEU A 46 5.52 -17.30 42.38
C LEU A 46 5.17 -17.79 40.99
N PHE A 47 4.42 -16.99 40.25
CA PHE A 47 4.03 -17.32 38.86
C PHE A 47 4.48 -16.21 37.95
N GLY A 48 5.13 -16.58 36.85
CA GLY A 48 5.48 -15.64 35.82
C GLY A 48 4.23 -15.04 35.20
N GLY A 49 4.18 -13.71 35.00
CA GLY A 49 3.10 -13.07 34.29
C GLY A 49 3.09 -13.52 32.83
N ALA A 50 1.92 -13.57 32.23
CA ALA A 50 1.80 -13.77 30.80
C ALA A 50 1.96 -12.42 30.07
N PRO A 51 2.67 -12.37 28.93
CA PRO A 51 2.77 -11.14 28.16
C PRO A 51 1.46 -10.85 27.43
N ALA A 52 1.23 -9.59 27.11
CA ALA A 52 0.16 -9.20 26.22
C ALA A 52 0.49 -9.67 24.81
N LYS A 53 -0.51 -10.13 24.08
CA LYS A 53 -0.38 -10.55 22.69
C LYS A 53 -1.36 -9.76 21.84
N VAL A 54 -0.85 -9.08 20.83
CA VAL A 54 -1.63 -8.20 19.97
C VAL A 54 -1.41 -8.58 18.51
N ARG A 55 -2.49 -8.60 17.77
CA ARG A 55 -2.48 -8.75 16.32
C ARG A 55 -2.75 -7.39 15.69
N ALA A 56 -1.86 -6.94 14.85
CA ALA A 56 -2.10 -5.83 13.96
C ALA A 56 -2.36 -6.40 12.56
N SER A 57 -3.37 -5.93 11.88
CA SER A 57 -3.69 -6.39 10.54
C SER A 57 -4.22 -5.26 9.67
N TYR A 58 -3.96 -5.35 8.38
CA TYR A 58 -4.59 -4.49 7.40
C TYR A 58 -4.89 -5.28 6.14
N GLU A 59 -5.89 -4.83 5.42
CA GLU A 59 -6.23 -5.42 4.15
C GLU A 59 -5.52 -4.65 3.03
N GLU A 60 -4.58 -5.34 2.37
CA GLU A 60 -3.90 -4.76 1.22
C GLU A 60 -4.84 -4.74 0.04
N SER A 61 -5.16 -3.55 -0.44
CA SER A 61 -5.99 -3.43 -1.64
C SER A 61 -5.23 -3.93 -2.86
N PRO A 62 -5.92 -4.42 -3.87
CA PRO A 62 -5.29 -4.78 -5.15
C PRO A 62 -4.56 -3.59 -5.77
N ALA A 63 -5.09 -2.41 -5.60
CA ALA A 63 -4.45 -1.18 -6.04
C ALA A 63 -3.14 -0.92 -5.30
N GLY A 64 -3.03 -1.28 -4.03
CA GLY A 64 -1.79 -1.16 -3.27
C GLY A 64 -0.63 -1.93 -3.89
N LYS A 65 -0.88 -3.16 -4.35
CA LYS A 65 0.12 -3.95 -5.07
C LYS A 65 0.53 -3.31 -6.39
N ALA A 66 -0.46 -2.80 -7.12
CA ALA A 66 -0.25 -2.12 -8.38
C ALA A 66 0.60 -0.86 -8.21
N ILE A 67 0.31 -0.07 -7.19
CA ILE A 67 1.05 1.16 -6.88
C ILE A 67 2.50 0.85 -6.52
N ASP A 68 2.74 -0.15 -5.68
CA ASP A 68 4.09 -0.56 -5.29
C ASP A 68 4.90 -1.02 -6.52
N TYR A 69 4.29 -1.82 -7.37
CA TYR A 69 4.90 -2.28 -8.61
C TYR A 69 5.26 -1.10 -9.54
N LEU A 70 4.31 -0.19 -9.77
CA LEU A 70 4.54 0.99 -10.60
C LEU A 70 5.66 1.87 -10.07
N THR A 71 5.67 2.12 -8.77
CA THR A 71 6.69 2.94 -8.13
C THR A 71 8.08 2.35 -8.35
N ARG A 72 8.23 1.04 -8.21
CA ARG A 72 9.49 0.35 -8.44
C ARG A 72 9.92 0.37 -9.90
N VAL A 73 8.99 0.16 -10.82
CA VAL A 73 9.28 0.18 -12.25
C VAL A 73 9.70 1.57 -12.70
N LEU A 74 8.98 2.60 -12.27
CA LEU A 74 9.29 3.99 -12.61
C LEU A 74 10.64 4.42 -12.03
N ASP A 75 10.95 4.01 -10.81
CA ASP A 75 12.26 4.24 -10.21
C ASP A 75 13.37 3.58 -11.05
N GLY A 76 13.16 2.32 -11.45
CA GLY A 76 14.10 1.59 -12.33
C GLY A 76 14.26 2.21 -13.72
N MET A 77 13.24 2.93 -14.20
CA MET A 77 13.31 3.68 -15.46
C MET A 77 14.02 5.04 -15.31
N GLY A 78 14.41 5.41 -14.11
CA GLY A 78 15.02 6.72 -13.85
C GLY A 78 14.01 7.85 -13.66
N ILE A 79 12.79 7.53 -13.28
CA ILE A 79 11.69 8.50 -13.07
C ILE A 79 11.16 8.35 -11.65
N PRO A 80 11.94 8.70 -10.61
CA PRO A 80 11.52 8.48 -9.22
C PRO A 80 10.50 9.49 -8.69
N ASP A 81 10.34 10.63 -9.36
CA ASP A 81 9.52 11.75 -8.88
C ASP A 81 8.04 11.66 -9.28
N VAL A 82 7.56 10.47 -9.56
CA VAL A 82 6.17 10.26 -9.94
C VAL A 82 5.34 9.90 -8.73
N THR A 83 4.26 10.65 -8.52
CA THR A 83 3.27 10.35 -7.47
C THR A 83 2.11 9.59 -8.10
N VAL A 84 1.68 8.52 -7.46
CA VAL A 84 0.56 7.70 -7.93
C VAL A 84 -0.63 7.94 -7.00
N LYS A 85 -1.75 8.40 -7.56
CA LYS A 85 -3.00 8.57 -6.83
C LYS A 85 -3.99 7.49 -7.23
N GLU A 86 -4.56 6.84 -6.23
CA GLU A 86 -5.60 5.84 -6.43
C GLU A 86 -6.97 6.51 -6.45
N ILE A 87 -7.75 6.24 -7.50
CA ILE A 87 -9.14 6.67 -7.59
C ILE A 87 -9.97 5.42 -7.80
N GLN A 88 -10.83 5.13 -6.84
CA GLN A 88 -11.72 3.98 -6.91
C GLN A 88 -13.05 4.41 -7.50
N GLU A 89 -13.42 3.78 -8.61
CA GLU A 89 -14.70 3.92 -9.25
C GLU A 89 -15.36 2.53 -9.28
N ASP A 90 -16.65 2.41 -9.46
CA ASP A 90 -17.42 1.15 -9.40
C ASP A 90 -16.69 -0.10 -9.95
N GLY A 91 -15.98 -0.82 -9.05
CA GLY A 91 -15.21 -2.01 -9.43
C GLY A 91 -13.99 -1.77 -10.31
N HIS A 92 -13.63 -0.51 -10.50
CA HIS A 92 -12.52 -0.10 -11.33
C HIS A 92 -11.58 0.79 -10.52
N TYR A 93 -10.28 0.52 -10.59
CA TYR A 93 -9.24 1.34 -9.98
C TYR A 93 -8.53 2.14 -11.07
N ARG A 94 -8.57 3.44 -10.96
CA ARG A 94 -7.80 4.33 -11.82
C ARG A 94 -6.60 4.83 -11.02
N LEU A 95 -5.41 4.68 -11.58
CA LEU A 95 -4.18 5.18 -10.99
C LEU A 95 -3.71 6.38 -11.80
N ASP A 96 -3.77 7.55 -11.19
CA ASP A 96 -3.30 8.78 -11.81
C ASP A 96 -1.82 8.97 -11.49
N LEU A 97 -1.00 9.01 -12.52
CA LEU A 97 0.44 9.21 -12.43
C LEU A 97 0.75 10.70 -12.60
N GLU A 98 1.16 11.35 -11.53
CA GLU A 98 1.56 12.74 -11.56
C GLU A 98 3.02 12.84 -11.95
N CYS A 99 3.27 13.14 -13.20
CA CYS A 99 4.57 12.98 -13.83
C CYS A 99 5.37 14.27 -14.03
N GLY A 100 4.72 15.41 -13.95
CA GLY A 100 5.39 16.70 -14.20
C GLY A 100 6.11 16.70 -15.55
N GLU A 101 7.40 16.97 -15.54
CA GLU A 101 8.22 17.02 -16.75
C GLU A 101 8.45 15.68 -17.42
N ASN A 102 8.26 14.60 -16.69
CA ASN A 102 8.47 13.23 -17.21
C ASN A 102 7.26 12.64 -17.92
N HIS A 103 6.24 13.44 -18.14
CA HIS A 103 4.99 13.00 -18.77
C HIS A 103 5.22 12.30 -20.13
N GLY A 104 6.05 12.90 -20.97
CA GLY A 104 6.38 12.31 -22.27
C GLY A 104 7.10 10.97 -22.19
N ALA A 105 7.98 10.79 -21.20
CA ALA A 105 8.68 9.53 -21.00
C ALA A 105 7.76 8.40 -20.55
N ILE A 106 6.75 8.73 -19.74
CA ILE A 106 5.78 7.75 -19.24
C ILE A 106 4.80 7.34 -20.34
N ILE A 107 4.34 8.27 -21.14
CA ILE A 107 3.44 7.95 -22.25
C ILE A 107 4.19 7.17 -23.32
N GLY A 108 5.43 7.57 -23.65
CA GLY A 108 6.22 6.97 -24.70
C GLY A 108 5.70 7.34 -26.09
N ARG A 109 6.27 6.70 -27.11
CA ARG A 109 5.83 6.91 -28.47
C ARG A 109 4.43 6.34 -28.66
N ARG A 110 3.51 7.16 -29.11
CA ARG A 110 2.12 6.75 -29.41
C ARG A 110 1.39 6.10 -28.22
N GLY A 111 1.83 6.40 -27.00
CA GLY A 111 1.24 5.80 -25.81
C GLY A 111 1.68 4.36 -25.54
N GLU A 112 2.66 3.84 -26.23
CA GLU A 112 3.10 2.45 -26.10
C GLU A 112 3.63 2.12 -24.72
N THR A 113 4.41 3.02 -24.12
CA THR A 113 4.94 2.82 -22.76
C THR A 113 3.83 2.79 -21.73
N LEU A 114 2.89 3.72 -21.79
CA LEU A 114 1.75 3.78 -20.89
C LEU A 114 0.87 2.53 -21.02
N ASP A 115 0.60 2.09 -22.25
CA ASP A 115 -0.17 0.87 -22.49
C ASP A 115 0.52 -0.37 -21.92
N ALA A 116 1.83 -0.47 -22.11
CA ALA A 116 2.61 -1.58 -21.56
C ALA A 116 2.60 -1.56 -20.05
N LEU A 117 2.76 -0.41 -19.42
CA LEU A 117 2.69 -0.25 -17.97
C LEU A 117 1.31 -0.63 -17.45
N GLN A 118 0.24 -0.21 -18.14
CA GLN A 118 -1.11 -0.56 -17.75
C GLN A 118 -1.35 -2.08 -17.79
N TYR A 119 -0.89 -2.73 -18.85
CA TYR A 119 -1.02 -4.17 -18.98
C TYR A 119 -0.30 -4.92 -17.83
N LEU A 120 0.96 -4.59 -17.60
CA LEU A 120 1.77 -5.22 -16.55
C LEU A 120 1.21 -4.93 -15.15
N THR A 121 0.77 -3.70 -14.92
CA THR A 121 0.19 -3.30 -13.64
C THR A 121 -1.10 -4.06 -13.36
N SER A 122 -1.93 -4.25 -14.38
CA SER A 122 -3.15 -5.04 -14.29
C SER A 122 -2.85 -6.51 -13.93
N LEU A 123 -1.82 -7.09 -14.51
CA LEU A 123 -1.38 -8.45 -14.18
C LEU A 123 -0.96 -8.56 -12.71
N VAL A 124 -0.21 -7.59 -12.22
CA VAL A 124 0.25 -7.57 -10.81
C VAL A 124 -0.93 -7.39 -9.86
N ALA A 125 -1.85 -6.48 -10.17
CA ALA A 125 -3.04 -6.25 -9.36
C ALA A 125 -3.91 -7.50 -9.24
N ASN A 126 -4.00 -8.28 -10.31
CA ASN A 126 -4.84 -9.49 -10.35
C ASN A 126 -4.15 -10.75 -9.86
N ARG A 127 -2.86 -10.65 -9.50
CA ARG A 127 -2.12 -11.81 -9.01
C ARG A 127 -2.63 -12.25 -7.63
N GLY A 128 -3.17 -13.45 -7.57
CA GLY A 128 -3.67 -14.01 -6.32
C GLY A 128 -5.06 -13.54 -5.92
N THR A 129 -5.78 -12.89 -6.83
CA THR A 129 -7.18 -12.50 -6.60
C THR A 129 -8.12 -13.51 -7.23
N GLU A 130 -9.26 -13.75 -6.58
CA GLU A 130 -10.30 -14.64 -7.13
C GLU A 130 -11.13 -13.95 -8.20
N GLU A 131 -11.37 -12.66 -8.03
CA GLU A 131 -12.13 -11.87 -8.98
C GLU A 131 -11.23 -10.96 -9.78
N TYR A 132 -11.54 -10.78 -11.06
CA TYR A 132 -10.80 -9.87 -11.93
C TYR A 132 -11.02 -8.43 -11.52
N ILE A 133 -9.91 -7.71 -11.33
CA ILE A 133 -9.91 -6.30 -10.96
C ILE A 133 -9.45 -5.49 -12.14
N ARG A 134 -10.26 -4.50 -12.50
CA ARG A 134 -9.95 -3.61 -13.59
C ARG A 134 -9.11 -2.45 -13.11
N VAL A 135 -7.91 -2.31 -13.68
CA VAL A 135 -6.97 -1.24 -13.35
C VAL A 135 -6.64 -0.48 -14.62
N SER A 136 -6.74 0.83 -14.56
CA SER A 136 -6.31 1.72 -15.65
C SER A 136 -5.30 2.73 -15.14
N LEU A 137 -4.38 3.15 -16.00
CA LEU A 137 -3.41 4.19 -15.72
C LEU A 137 -3.76 5.44 -16.50
N ASN A 138 -3.57 6.58 -15.85
CA ASN A 138 -3.74 7.87 -16.48
C ASN A 138 -2.51 8.73 -16.15
N ALA A 139 -1.83 9.24 -17.16
CA ALA A 139 -0.69 10.12 -16.97
C ALA A 139 -1.15 11.57 -16.93
N VAL A 140 -0.86 12.26 -15.82
CA VAL A 140 -1.28 13.63 -15.59
C VAL A 140 -0.05 14.53 -15.51
N SER A 141 -0.10 15.63 -16.23
CA SER A 141 0.93 16.65 -16.17
C SER A 141 0.39 17.91 -15.50
N TYR A 142 1.12 18.42 -14.53
CA TYR A 142 0.73 19.65 -13.81
C TYR A 142 1.26 20.93 -14.41
N THR A 143 2.10 20.82 -15.43
CA THR A 143 2.75 22.01 -16.00
C THR A 143 1.79 23.01 -16.61
N HIS A 144 0.57 22.61 -16.91
CA HIS A 144 -0.46 23.49 -17.49
C HIS A 144 -1.51 23.98 -16.51
N LEU A 145 -1.28 23.76 -15.25
CA LEU A 145 -2.19 24.26 -14.23
C LEU A 145 -2.06 25.75 -14.00
N THR A 146 -1.17 26.33 -14.60
CA THR A 146 -1.13 27.72 -14.54
C THR A 146 -2.11 28.29 -15.49
N LEU A 147 -3.10 28.51 -15.17
CA LEU A 147 -3.84 29.15 -15.77
C LEU A 147 -4.07 30.03 -16.44
N PRO A 148 -4.67 30.14 -16.81
CA PRO A 148 -5.01 30.89 -17.68
C PRO A 148 -5.80 31.84 -17.38
N THR A 149 -5.72 32.44 -17.71
CA THR A 149 -6.51 33.63 -17.68
C THR A 149 -7.63 33.60 -18.68
#